data_c7cadf6a7a0a5780b6017b8d7d285179
#
_entry.id   c7cadf6a7a0a5780b6017b8d7d285179
#
_cell.length_a   1.000
_cell.length_b   1.000
_cell.length_c   1.000
_cell.angle_alpha   90.00
_cell.angle_beta   90.00
_cell.angle_gamma   90.00
#
_symmetry.space_group_name_H-M   'P 1'
#
loop_
_entity.id
_entity.type
_entity.pdbx_description
1 polymer ?
#
loop_
_entity_poly.entity_id
_entity_poly.type
_entity_poly.pdbx_seq_one_letter_code
_entity_poly.pdbx_strand_id
1 'polypeptide(L)'
;MTEYTLHYKKVKNITLRITAQGHVEVTVPYKTDKKRVEQFIQQKQQWIMQHQQKIAQLQQQRQLQGLHNQYVDGGQIAYLGQMYPLHVEQQGKRGWQWDQTALLVQGCSNEDQCRQMVEAFYRMQLSAVILPRLDLAVRQRLQSLSLPQPEFTVRKMRASWGLCYSQSHKIVLNLWLAMAPLDCIQQVLIHEYLHFCQSNHGPQFYALMERFEPQYRQFKQKLSVLVDLRELAE
;
A
#
# COMPACT_ATOMS: atom_id res chain seq x y z
N MET A 1 -15.24 -2.12 29.80
CA MET A 1 -14.36 -0.92 29.67
C MET A 1 -13.45 -1.16 28.48
N THR A 2 -13.23 -0.18 27.61
CA THR A 2 -12.30 -0.34 26.49
C THR A 2 -10.88 -0.38 27.03
N GLU A 3 -10.14 -1.46 26.76
CA GLU A 3 -8.70 -1.51 27.04
C GLU A 3 -7.94 -0.54 26.14
N TYR A 4 -7.01 0.20 26.70
CA TYR A 4 -6.20 1.16 25.95
C TYR A 4 -4.81 1.31 26.56
N THR A 5 -3.84 1.65 25.70
CA THR A 5 -2.49 2.01 26.10
C THR A 5 -2.37 3.53 26.14
N LEU A 6 -1.87 4.07 27.27
CA LEU A 6 -1.75 5.51 27.48
C LEU A 6 -0.29 5.97 27.28
N HIS A 7 -0.10 6.96 26.41
CA HIS A 7 1.20 7.57 26.13
C HIS A 7 1.20 9.05 26.53
N TYR A 8 2.09 9.45 27.43
CA TYR A 8 2.31 10.85 27.77
C TYR A 8 3.38 11.45 26.87
N LYS A 9 3.04 12.50 26.12
CA LYS A 9 3.96 13.18 25.18
C LYS A 9 3.81 14.69 25.23
N LYS A 10 4.78 15.41 24.65
CA LYS A 10 4.70 16.88 24.47
C LYS A 10 3.76 17.21 23.30
N VAL A 11 2.47 17.09 23.52
CA VAL A 11 1.40 17.37 22.56
C VAL A 11 0.41 18.36 23.15
N LYS A 12 -0.36 19.05 22.29
CA LYS A 12 -1.36 20.03 22.73
C LYS A 12 -2.72 19.39 23.04
N ASN A 13 -3.09 18.33 22.33
CA ASN A 13 -4.41 17.73 22.38
C ASN A 13 -4.32 16.24 22.71
N ILE A 14 -5.40 15.67 23.26
CA ILE A 14 -5.60 14.23 23.39
C ILE A 14 -5.85 13.68 21.99
N THR A 15 -5.11 12.66 21.57
CA THR A 15 -5.33 11.96 20.32
C THR A 15 -5.56 10.48 20.58
N LEU A 16 -6.45 9.88 19.78
CA LEU A 16 -6.77 8.46 19.82
C LEU A 16 -6.42 7.82 18.48
N ARG A 17 -5.74 6.70 18.54
CA ARG A 17 -5.39 5.86 17.39
C ARG A 17 -5.80 4.43 17.67
N ILE A 18 -6.25 3.72 16.63
CA ILE A 18 -6.43 2.27 16.69
C ILE A 18 -5.34 1.64 15.83
N THR A 19 -4.60 0.69 16.39
CA THR A 19 -3.52 -0.03 15.69
C THR A 19 -4.11 -1.00 14.64
N ALA A 20 -3.26 -1.55 13.80
CA ALA A 20 -3.67 -2.58 12.84
C ALA A 20 -4.24 -3.84 13.50
N GLN A 21 -3.83 -4.12 14.73
CA GLN A 21 -4.31 -5.24 15.55
C GLN A 21 -5.59 -4.90 16.34
N GLY A 22 -6.13 -3.68 16.18
CA GLY A 22 -7.34 -3.25 16.88
C GLY A 22 -7.11 -2.69 18.28
N HIS A 23 -5.85 -2.55 18.74
CA HIS A 23 -5.52 -1.98 20.04
C HIS A 23 -5.73 -0.46 20.03
N VAL A 24 -6.28 0.06 21.13
CA VAL A 24 -6.52 1.49 21.31
C VAL A 24 -5.31 2.14 21.97
N GLU A 25 -4.69 3.11 21.30
CA GLU A 25 -3.62 3.93 21.81
C GLU A 25 -4.11 5.37 22.02
N VAL A 26 -3.89 5.91 23.21
CA VAL A 26 -4.26 7.28 23.55
C VAL A 26 -3.01 8.07 23.90
N THR A 27 -2.75 9.13 23.15
CA THR A 27 -1.63 10.04 23.43
C THR A 27 -2.17 11.32 24.07
N VAL A 28 -1.60 11.71 25.20
CA VAL A 28 -2.04 12.84 26.02
C VAL A 28 -0.87 13.76 26.41
N PRO A 29 -1.14 15.06 26.68
CA PRO A 29 -0.17 15.96 27.32
C PRO A 29 0.27 15.45 28.70
N TYR A 30 1.52 15.73 29.11
CA TYR A 30 2.12 15.25 30.36
C TYR A 30 1.31 15.50 31.65
N LYS A 31 0.48 16.52 31.70
CA LYS A 31 -0.29 16.91 32.90
C LYS A 31 -1.79 16.59 32.77
N THR A 32 -2.16 15.67 31.89
CA THR A 32 -3.60 15.33 31.68
C THR A 32 -4.09 14.44 32.81
N ASP A 33 -5.18 14.84 33.46
CA ASP A 33 -5.86 14.06 34.50
C ASP A 33 -6.47 12.78 33.90
N LYS A 34 -6.39 11.68 34.66
CA LYS A 34 -6.95 10.37 34.29
C LYS A 34 -8.46 10.44 34.02
N LYS A 35 -9.20 11.16 34.82
CA LYS A 35 -10.65 11.36 34.62
C LYS A 35 -10.96 11.98 33.26
N ARG A 36 -10.16 12.94 32.80
CA ARG A 36 -10.31 13.56 31.48
C ARG A 36 -10.06 12.59 30.34
N VAL A 37 -9.11 11.68 30.51
CA VAL A 37 -8.83 10.61 29.53
C VAL A 37 -10.00 9.65 29.46
N GLU A 38 -10.52 9.21 30.60
CA GLU A 38 -11.66 8.30 30.68
C GLU A 38 -12.93 8.90 30.04
N GLN A 39 -13.23 10.16 30.32
CA GLN A 39 -14.32 10.90 29.68
C GLN A 39 -14.16 10.99 28.16
N PHE A 40 -12.95 11.29 27.69
CA PHE A 40 -12.65 11.34 26.26
C PHE A 40 -12.86 9.98 25.58
N ILE A 41 -12.39 8.88 26.19
CA ILE A 41 -12.59 7.52 25.67
C ILE A 41 -14.08 7.18 25.66
N GLN A 42 -14.82 7.50 26.72
CA GLN A 42 -16.26 7.25 26.78
C GLN A 42 -17.00 7.99 25.68
N GLN A 43 -16.69 9.26 25.41
CA GLN A 43 -17.27 10.03 24.31
C GLN A 43 -16.94 9.42 22.93
N LYS A 44 -15.80 8.74 22.80
CA LYS A 44 -15.33 8.11 21.55
C LYS A 44 -15.68 6.62 21.46
N GLN A 45 -16.36 6.04 22.44
CA GLN A 45 -16.59 4.61 22.53
C GLN A 45 -17.26 4.02 21.27
N GLN A 46 -18.31 4.67 20.77
CA GLN A 46 -18.99 4.22 19.56
C GLN A 46 -18.06 4.25 18.33
N TRP A 47 -17.26 5.30 18.20
CA TRP A 47 -16.25 5.43 17.14
C TRP A 47 -15.20 4.32 17.24
N ILE A 48 -14.71 4.03 18.47
CA ILE A 48 -13.74 2.95 18.73
C ILE A 48 -14.31 1.61 18.28
N MET A 49 -15.50 1.25 18.73
CA MET A 49 -16.16 -0.01 18.38
C MET A 49 -16.31 -0.19 16.86
N GLN A 50 -16.81 0.84 16.17
CA GLN A 50 -16.98 0.81 14.72
C GLN A 50 -15.65 0.61 13.98
N HIS A 51 -14.55 1.26 14.44
CA HIS A 51 -13.25 1.13 13.83
C HIS A 51 -12.60 -0.22 14.13
N GLN A 52 -12.74 -0.75 15.35
CA GLN A 52 -12.28 -2.09 15.69
C GLN A 52 -13.01 -3.16 14.87
N GLN A 53 -14.32 -3.03 14.69
CA GLN A 53 -15.08 -3.94 13.84
C GLN A 53 -14.63 -3.90 12.37
N LYS A 54 -14.38 -2.70 11.81
CA LYS A 54 -13.83 -2.57 10.45
C LYS A 54 -12.45 -3.21 10.32
N ILE A 55 -11.61 -3.05 11.32
CA ILE A 55 -10.27 -3.67 11.33
C ILE A 55 -10.39 -5.19 11.36
N ALA A 56 -11.24 -5.74 12.24
CA ALA A 56 -11.47 -7.19 12.33
C ALA A 56 -12.02 -7.76 11.03
N GLN A 57 -12.97 -7.09 10.39
CA GLN A 57 -13.49 -7.48 9.08
C GLN A 57 -12.42 -7.47 8.00
N LEU A 58 -11.57 -6.43 7.98
CA LEU A 58 -10.47 -6.33 7.03
C LEU A 58 -9.44 -7.43 7.25
N GLN A 59 -9.09 -7.74 8.49
CA GLN A 59 -8.18 -8.83 8.82
C GLN A 59 -8.73 -10.19 8.37
N GLN A 60 -10.01 -10.45 8.61
CA GLN A 60 -10.66 -11.68 8.14
C GLN A 60 -10.63 -11.77 6.61
N GLN A 61 -10.94 -10.69 5.91
CA GLN A 61 -10.87 -10.66 4.44
C GLN A 61 -9.45 -10.90 3.93
N ARG A 62 -8.43 -10.33 4.60
CA ARG A 62 -7.02 -10.57 4.25
C ARG A 62 -6.58 -12.00 4.45
N GLN A 63 -7.04 -12.67 5.51
CA GLN A 63 -6.76 -14.09 5.72
C GLN A 63 -7.31 -14.97 4.60
N LEU A 64 -8.44 -14.58 4.00
CA LEU A 64 -9.10 -15.35 2.94
C LEU A 64 -8.59 -14.99 1.53
N GLN A 65 -8.24 -13.75 1.29
CA GLN A 65 -7.98 -13.20 -0.05
C GLN A 65 -6.62 -12.48 -0.17
N GLY A 66 -5.89 -12.32 0.94
CA GLY A 66 -4.61 -11.61 0.94
C GLY A 66 -3.55 -12.35 0.11
N LEU A 67 -2.71 -11.57 -0.53
CA LEU A 67 -1.60 -12.06 -1.32
C LEU A 67 -0.34 -12.08 -0.46
N HIS A 68 0.24 -13.27 -0.27
CA HIS A 68 1.42 -13.48 0.57
C HIS A 68 2.51 -14.18 -0.22
N ASN A 69 3.73 -13.66 -0.14
CA ASN A 69 4.89 -14.28 -0.76
C ASN A 69 5.55 -15.27 0.19
N GLN A 70 5.99 -16.41 -0.37
CA GLN A 70 6.79 -17.43 0.30
C GLN A 70 8.12 -17.54 -0.44
N TYR A 71 9.20 -17.05 0.14
CA TYR A 71 10.50 -16.90 -0.53
C TYR A 71 11.38 -18.15 -0.41
N VAL A 72 10.76 -19.33 -0.55
CA VAL A 72 11.40 -20.67 -0.49
C VAL A 72 11.08 -21.46 -1.76
N ASP A 73 11.89 -22.50 -2.04
CA ASP A 73 11.60 -23.39 -3.16
C ASP A 73 10.26 -24.12 -2.97
N GLY A 74 9.46 -24.20 -4.04
CA GLY A 74 8.08 -24.70 -3.99
C GLY A 74 7.07 -23.73 -3.37
N GLY A 75 7.52 -22.55 -2.92
CA GLY A 75 6.64 -21.48 -2.44
C GLY A 75 5.88 -20.79 -3.57
N GLN A 76 5.24 -19.68 -3.24
CA GLN A 76 4.47 -18.87 -4.20
C GLN A 76 4.78 -17.39 -4.05
N ILE A 77 4.69 -16.66 -5.15
CA ILE A 77 4.74 -15.19 -5.17
C ILE A 77 3.46 -14.61 -5.76
N ALA A 78 3.05 -13.46 -5.24
CA ALA A 78 1.95 -12.69 -5.79
C ALA A 78 2.46 -11.79 -6.94
N TYR A 79 1.79 -11.83 -8.09
CA TYR A 79 2.06 -10.92 -9.19
C TYR A 79 0.78 -10.59 -9.93
N LEU A 80 0.52 -9.28 -10.14
CA LEU A 80 -0.68 -8.77 -10.80
C LEU A 80 -2.01 -9.34 -10.29
N GLY A 81 -2.10 -9.55 -8.98
CA GLY A 81 -3.30 -10.04 -8.31
C GLY A 81 -3.49 -11.55 -8.30
N GLN A 82 -2.52 -12.31 -8.74
CA GLN A 82 -2.53 -13.77 -8.78
C GLN A 82 -1.30 -14.35 -8.07
N MET A 83 -1.41 -15.61 -7.62
CA MET A 83 -0.30 -16.35 -7.01
C MET A 83 0.36 -17.22 -8.07
N TYR A 84 1.69 -17.20 -8.11
CA TYR A 84 2.50 -17.98 -9.04
C TYR A 84 3.54 -18.81 -8.30
N PRO A 85 3.86 -20.02 -8.77
CA PRO A 85 4.93 -20.83 -8.22
C PRO A 85 6.28 -20.11 -8.21
N LEU A 86 7.03 -20.29 -7.14
CA LEU A 86 8.43 -19.86 -7.02
C LEU A 86 9.34 -21.10 -7.00
N HIS A 87 10.26 -21.14 -7.92
CA HIS A 87 11.34 -22.14 -7.94
C HIS A 87 12.65 -21.48 -7.54
N VAL A 88 13.43 -22.13 -6.67
CA VAL A 88 14.68 -21.60 -6.17
C VAL A 88 15.82 -22.57 -6.47
N GLU A 89 16.78 -22.13 -7.26
CA GLU A 89 18.04 -22.84 -7.50
C GLU A 89 19.16 -22.18 -6.68
N GLN A 90 19.79 -22.95 -5.80
CA GLN A 90 20.91 -22.45 -4.99
C GLN A 90 22.17 -22.20 -5.80
N GLN A 91 22.37 -22.98 -6.86
CA GLN A 91 23.55 -22.90 -7.75
C GLN A 91 23.26 -21.95 -8.93
N GLY A 92 24.34 -21.55 -9.60
CA GLY A 92 24.25 -20.71 -10.79
C GLY A 92 24.54 -19.24 -10.53
N LYS A 93 24.51 -18.47 -11.61
CA LYS A 93 24.64 -17.01 -11.54
C LYS A 93 23.39 -16.40 -10.95
N ARG A 94 23.54 -15.50 -9.99
CA ARG A 94 22.43 -14.79 -9.35
C ARG A 94 21.56 -14.07 -10.39
N GLY A 95 20.26 -14.41 -10.41
CA GLY A 95 19.31 -13.87 -11.37
C GLY A 95 17.91 -14.45 -11.20
N TRP A 96 17.04 -14.12 -12.13
CA TRP A 96 15.68 -14.64 -12.20
C TRP A 96 15.26 -14.83 -13.66
N GLN A 97 14.30 -15.73 -13.86
CA GLN A 97 13.64 -15.99 -15.14
C GLN A 97 12.12 -16.05 -14.90
N TRP A 98 11.36 -15.43 -15.79
CA TRP A 98 9.90 -15.37 -15.74
C TRP A 98 9.31 -15.88 -17.05
N ASP A 99 8.56 -16.95 -17.02
CA ASP A 99 7.95 -17.57 -18.20
C ASP A 99 6.43 -17.35 -18.30
N GLN A 100 5.86 -16.45 -17.50
CA GLN A 100 4.42 -16.13 -17.34
C GLN A 100 3.64 -17.17 -16.52
N THR A 101 4.21 -18.29 -16.13
CA THR A 101 3.58 -19.33 -15.32
C THR A 101 4.25 -19.53 -13.96
N ALA A 102 5.54 -19.30 -13.88
CA ALA A 102 6.34 -19.42 -12.67
C ALA A 102 7.52 -18.44 -12.67
N LEU A 103 8.02 -18.12 -11.48
CA LEU A 103 9.27 -17.39 -11.31
C LEU A 103 10.36 -18.37 -10.84
N LEU A 104 11.44 -18.45 -11.61
CA LEU A 104 12.66 -19.11 -11.20
C LEU A 104 13.65 -18.07 -10.69
N VAL A 105 14.17 -18.24 -9.48
CA VAL A 105 15.30 -17.45 -8.94
C VAL A 105 16.52 -18.35 -8.74
N GLN A 106 17.70 -17.86 -9.12
CA GLN A 106 18.93 -18.61 -9.13
C GLN A 106 20.03 -17.94 -8.30
N GLY A 107 20.95 -18.73 -7.75
CA GLY A 107 22.06 -18.23 -6.93
C GLY A 107 21.61 -17.68 -5.57
N CYS A 108 20.54 -18.24 -5.01
CA CYS A 108 19.96 -17.86 -3.73
C CYS A 108 20.12 -18.99 -2.70
N SER A 109 20.85 -18.74 -1.63
CA SER A 109 21.15 -19.73 -0.59
C SER A 109 20.28 -19.57 0.69
N ASN A 110 19.51 -18.51 0.78
CA ASN A 110 18.61 -18.24 1.90
C ASN A 110 17.41 -17.40 1.47
N GLU A 111 16.40 -17.30 2.35
CA GLU A 111 15.15 -16.61 2.10
C GLU A 111 15.33 -15.11 1.77
N ASP A 112 16.27 -14.43 2.43
CA ASP A 112 16.53 -13.01 2.16
C ASP A 112 17.06 -12.76 0.76
N GLN A 113 17.92 -13.65 0.26
CA GLN A 113 18.42 -13.57 -1.10
C GLN A 113 17.32 -13.86 -2.12
N CYS A 114 16.44 -14.83 -1.85
CA CYS A 114 15.27 -15.09 -2.67
C CYS A 114 14.33 -13.86 -2.69
N ARG A 115 14.05 -13.28 -1.54
CA ARG A 115 13.28 -12.03 -1.42
C ARG A 115 13.86 -10.90 -2.28
N GLN A 116 15.17 -10.68 -2.22
CA GLN A 116 15.84 -9.67 -3.03
C GLN A 116 15.70 -9.93 -4.54
N MET A 117 15.72 -11.19 -5.00
CA MET A 117 15.51 -11.52 -6.40
C MET A 117 14.07 -11.29 -6.85
N VAL A 118 13.10 -11.68 -6.02
CA VAL A 118 11.67 -11.37 -6.25
C VAL A 118 11.43 -9.85 -6.29
N GLU A 119 12.05 -9.08 -5.40
CA GLU A 119 11.99 -7.63 -5.42
C GLU A 119 12.62 -7.02 -6.67
N ALA A 120 13.73 -7.58 -7.16
CA ALA A 120 14.35 -7.17 -8.42
C ALA A 120 13.43 -7.46 -9.62
N PHE A 121 12.79 -8.64 -9.64
CA PHE A 121 11.76 -8.99 -10.61
C PHE A 121 10.60 -7.98 -10.58
N TYR A 122 10.02 -7.69 -9.40
CA TYR A 122 8.93 -6.71 -9.26
C TYR A 122 9.34 -5.32 -9.76
N ARG A 123 10.55 -4.88 -9.42
CA ARG A 123 11.05 -3.58 -9.86
C ARG A 123 11.14 -3.50 -11.38
N MET A 124 11.72 -4.52 -12.01
CA MET A 124 11.83 -4.58 -13.47
C MET A 124 10.44 -4.62 -14.12
N GLN A 125 9.53 -5.49 -13.62
CA GLN A 125 8.18 -5.60 -14.17
C GLN A 125 7.42 -4.27 -14.05
N LEU A 126 7.43 -3.61 -12.90
CA LEU A 126 6.78 -2.31 -12.75
C LEU A 126 7.39 -1.26 -13.67
N SER A 127 8.71 -1.07 -13.63
CA SER A 127 9.35 0.06 -14.30
C SER A 127 9.44 -0.11 -15.82
N ALA A 128 9.71 -1.33 -16.31
CA ALA A 128 9.99 -1.56 -17.74
C ALA A 128 8.80 -2.15 -18.53
N VAL A 129 7.85 -2.80 -17.84
CA VAL A 129 6.74 -3.48 -18.53
C VAL A 129 5.39 -2.83 -18.23
N ILE A 130 5.06 -2.65 -16.93
CA ILE A 130 3.71 -2.23 -16.52
C ILE A 130 3.55 -0.72 -16.67
N LEU A 131 4.44 0.07 -16.09
CA LEU A 131 4.30 1.53 -16.06
C LEU A 131 4.27 2.17 -17.45
N PRO A 132 5.10 1.81 -18.43
CA PRO A 132 5.04 2.44 -19.75
C PRO A 132 3.68 2.28 -20.45
N ARG A 133 3.03 1.12 -20.24
CA ARG A 133 1.70 0.84 -20.80
C ARG A 133 0.59 1.56 -20.04
N LEU A 134 0.62 1.52 -18.71
CA LEU A 134 -0.38 2.20 -17.88
C LEU A 134 -0.26 3.71 -17.97
N ASP A 135 0.95 4.25 -18.03
CA ASP A 135 1.20 5.68 -18.17
C ASP A 135 0.55 6.23 -19.44
N LEU A 136 0.73 5.56 -20.58
CA LEU A 136 0.11 5.95 -21.83
C LEU A 136 -1.42 5.98 -21.71
N ALA A 137 -2.03 4.92 -21.17
CA ALA A 137 -3.47 4.82 -20.98
C ALA A 137 -4.01 5.89 -20.01
N VAL A 138 -3.31 6.13 -18.90
CA VAL A 138 -3.70 7.14 -17.91
C VAL A 138 -3.60 8.55 -18.50
N ARG A 139 -2.52 8.88 -19.22
CA ARG A 139 -2.38 10.20 -19.87
C ARG A 139 -3.45 10.44 -20.93
N GLN A 140 -3.81 9.42 -21.72
CA GLN A 140 -4.94 9.51 -22.64
C GLN A 140 -6.26 9.80 -21.92
N ARG A 141 -6.51 9.11 -20.79
CA ARG A 141 -7.71 9.32 -19.96
C ARG A 141 -7.75 10.72 -19.34
N LEU A 142 -6.60 11.26 -18.94
CA LEU A 142 -6.45 12.57 -18.29
C LEU A 142 -6.11 13.71 -19.27
N GLN A 143 -6.16 13.49 -20.59
CA GLN A 143 -5.70 14.44 -21.61
C GLN A 143 -6.32 15.85 -21.48
N SER A 144 -7.58 15.93 -21.01
CA SER A 144 -8.27 17.23 -20.82
C SER A 144 -7.68 18.10 -19.71
N LEU A 145 -6.77 17.57 -18.88
CA LEU A 145 -6.14 18.29 -17.77
C LEU A 145 -4.76 18.87 -18.15
N SER A 146 -4.23 18.53 -19.31
CA SER A 146 -2.90 19.00 -19.80
C SER A 146 -1.79 18.84 -18.76
N LEU A 147 -1.71 17.64 -18.13
CA LEU A 147 -0.76 17.33 -17.06
C LEU A 147 0.67 17.16 -17.60
N PRO A 148 1.70 17.46 -16.79
CA PRO A 148 3.08 17.18 -17.16
C PRO A 148 3.33 15.69 -17.31
N GLN A 149 4.36 15.33 -18.08
CA GLN A 149 4.87 13.96 -18.10
C GLN A 149 5.85 13.78 -16.95
N PRO A 150 5.57 12.87 -15.97
CA PRO A 150 6.45 12.69 -14.84
C PRO A 150 7.59 11.74 -15.12
N GLU A 151 8.66 11.89 -14.32
CA GLU A 151 9.66 10.86 -14.11
C GLU A 151 9.11 9.84 -13.09
N PHE A 152 9.21 8.54 -13.40
CA PHE A 152 8.79 7.48 -12.48
C PHE A 152 9.96 6.87 -11.72
N THR A 153 9.74 6.62 -10.43
CA THR A 153 10.67 5.86 -9.59
C THR A 153 9.89 4.80 -8.81
N VAL A 154 10.45 3.59 -8.69
CA VAL A 154 9.88 2.51 -7.90
C VAL A 154 10.71 2.29 -6.65
N ARG A 155 10.10 2.38 -5.46
CA ARG A 155 10.77 2.18 -4.16
C ARG A 155 9.90 1.37 -3.21
N LYS A 156 10.50 0.72 -2.21
CA LYS A 156 9.77 0.17 -1.06
C LYS A 156 9.30 1.32 -0.18
N MET A 157 8.01 1.34 0.16
CA MET A 157 7.41 2.34 1.04
C MET A 157 6.51 1.64 2.07
N ARG A 158 6.52 2.15 3.32
CA ARG A 158 5.81 1.51 4.45
C ARG A 158 4.35 1.95 4.59
N ALA A 159 4.00 3.12 4.08
CA ALA A 159 2.72 3.76 4.44
C ALA A 159 1.93 4.31 3.25
N SER A 160 2.48 4.31 2.05
CA SER A 160 1.82 4.86 0.86
C SER A 160 2.05 3.99 -0.36
N TRP A 161 1.10 4.01 -1.27
CA TRP A 161 1.18 3.31 -2.55
C TRP A 161 1.88 4.15 -3.61
N GLY A 162 1.75 5.47 -3.53
CA GLY A 162 2.41 6.42 -4.39
C GLY A 162 2.72 7.73 -3.67
N LEU A 163 3.53 8.57 -4.28
CA LEU A 163 3.85 9.95 -3.88
C LEU A 163 4.09 10.78 -5.12
N CYS A 164 3.39 11.90 -5.25
CA CYS A 164 3.61 12.89 -6.29
C CYS A 164 4.43 14.07 -5.78
N TYR A 165 5.51 14.37 -6.46
CA TYR A 165 6.31 15.58 -6.28
C TYR A 165 5.98 16.54 -7.42
N SER A 166 4.95 17.35 -7.25
CA SER A 166 4.40 18.19 -8.31
C SER A 166 5.40 19.21 -8.89
N GLN A 167 6.25 19.79 -8.06
CA GLN A 167 7.26 20.77 -8.50
C GLN A 167 8.38 20.16 -9.35
N SER A 168 8.79 18.94 -9.06
CA SER A 168 9.86 18.24 -9.80
C SER A 168 9.33 17.27 -10.86
N HIS A 169 8.01 17.27 -11.10
CA HIS A 169 7.32 16.39 -12.04
C HIS A 169 7.72 14.92 -11.85
N LYS A 170 7.74 14.46 -10.59
CA LYS A 170 8.14 13.09 -10.26
C LYS A 170 7.03 12.34 -9.53
N ILE A 171 6.78 11.09 -9.94
CA ILE A 171 5.92 10.15 -9.26
C ILE A 171 6.76 8.98 -8.75
N VAL A 172 6.66 8.71 -7.46
CA VAL A 172 7.26 7.54 -6.82
C VAL A 172 6.17 6.53 -6.55
N LEU A 173 6.34 5.29 -7.02
CA LEU A 173 5.40 4.19 -6.79
C LEU A 173 5.99 3.14 -5.87
N ASN A 174 5.12 2.51 -5.08
CA ASN A 174 5.54 1.46 -4.17
C ASN A 174 5.84 0.16 -4.94
N LEU A 175 6.96 -0.47 -4.63
CA LEU A 175 7.39 -1.74 -5.20
C LEU A 175 6.30 -2.83 -5.09
N TRP A 176 5.59 -2.86 -3.96
CA TRP A 176 4.55 -3.85 -3.67
C TRP A 176 3.29 -3.72 -4.53
N LEU A 177 3.18 -2.66 -5.34
CA LEU A 177 2.15 -2.58 -6.38
C LEU A 177 2.27 -3.69 -7.43
N ALA A 178 3.46 -4.29 -7.61
CA ALA A 178 3.62 -5.44 -8.50
C ALA A 178 2.75 -6.64 -8.09
N MET A 179 2.41 -6.77 -6.80
CA MET A 179 1.52 -7.81 -6.30
C MET A 179 0.04 -7.54 -6.66
N ALA A 180 -0.32 -6.28 -6.87
CA ALA A 180 -1.71 -5.85 -7.04
C ALA A 180 -2.22 -6.04 -8.48
N PRO A 181 -3.53 -6.24 -8.69
CA PRO A 181 -4.14 -6.23 -10.02
C PRO A 181 -3.90 -4.91 -10.77
N LEU A 182 -3.85 -4.98 -12.09
CA LEU A 182 -3.59 -3.82 -12.96
C LEU A 182 -4.55 -2.65 -12.73
N ASP A 183 -5.83 -2.93 -12.47
CA ASP A 183 -6.85 -1.93 -12.15
C ASP A 183 -6.51 -1.14 -10.88
N CYS A 184 -5.98 -1.81 -9.86
CA CYS A 184 -5.52 -1.16 -8.63
C CYS A 184 -4.26 -0.31 -8.88
N ILE A 185 -3.31 -0.80 -9.69
CA ILE A 185 -2.10 -0.04 -10.05
C ILE A 185 -2.50 1.21 -10.85
N GLN A 186 -3.39 1.05 -11.83
CA GLN A 186 -3.90 2.17 -12.63
C GLN A 186 -4.60 3.23 -11.75
N GLN A 187 -5.42 2.80 -10.79
CA GLN A 187 -6.08 3.72 -9.86
C GLN A 187 -5.07 4.52 -9.03
N VAL A 188 -4.01 3.88 -8.52
CA VAL A 188 -2.94 4.58 -7.82
C VAL A 188 -2.24 5.57 -8.75
N LEU A 189 -1.96 5.17 -9.98
CA LEU A 189 -1.32 6.04 -10.95
C LEU A 189 -2.18 7.27 -11.28
N ILE A 190 -3.49 7.10 -11.51
CA ILE A 190 -4.44 8.22 -11.70
C ILE A 190 -4.43 9.14 -10.48
N HIS A 191 -4.46 8.58 -9.26
CA HIS A 191 -4.40 9.34 -8.01
C HIS A 191 -3.17 10.25 -7.94
N GLU A 192 -1.98 9.70 -8.26
CA GLU A 192 -0.74 10.46 -8.22
C GLU A 192 -0.69 11.53 -9.33
N TYR A 193 -1.23 11.24 -10.50
CA TYR A 193 -1.35 12.24 -11.58
C TYR A 193 -2.25 13.43 -11.19
N LEU A 194 -3.36 13.16 -10.50
CA LEU A 194 -4.28 14.22 -10.08
C LEU A 194 -3.68 15.16 -9.02
N HIS A 195 -2.62 14.73 -8.33
CA HIS A 195 -1.84 15.62 -7.45
C HIS A 195 -1.09 16.74 -8.19
N PHE A 196 -0.91 16.65 -9.49
CA PHE A 196 -0.44 17.79 -10.28
C PHE A 196 -1.49 18.92 -10.37
N CYS A 197 -2.78 18.61 -10.23
CA CYS A 197 -3.86 19.59 -10.16
C CYS A 197 -4.16 20.03 -8.73
N GLN A 198 -4.16 19.09 -7.79
CA GLN A 198 -4.59 19.30 -6.41
C GLN A 198 -3.64 18.58 -5.45
N SER A 199 -2.83 19.35 -4.72
CA SER A 199 -1.80 18.81 -3.82
C SER A 199 -2.38 18.13 -2.58
N ASN A 200 -3.60 18.46 -2.18
CA ASN A 200 -4.28 17.91 -1.00
C ASN A 200 -5.57 17.17 -1.37
N HIS A 201 -5.99 16.24 -0.48
CA HIS A 201 -7.20 15.43 -0.66
C HIS A 201 -8.48 16.17 -0.23
N GLY A 202 -8.66 17.42 -0.73
CA GLY A 202 -9.86 18.20 -0.52
C GLY A 202 -11.03 17.81 -1.46
N PRO A 203 -12.18 18.50 -1.35
CA PRO A 203 -13.35 18.22 -2.20
C PRO A 203 -13.05 18.26 -3.70
N GLN A 204 -12.20 19.20 -4.15
CA GLN A 204 -11.81 19.33 -5.55
C GLN A 204 -11.01 18.13 -6.04
N PHE A 205 -10.09 17.58 -5.22
CA PHE A 205 -9.37 16.36 -5.54
C PHE A 205 -10.33 15.18 -5.74
N TYR A 206 -11.26 15.00 -4.80
CA TYR A 206 -12.22 13.89 -4.90
C TYR A 206 -13.21 14.06 -6.05
N ALA A 207 -13.57 15.28 -6.43
CA ALA A 207 -14.36 15.53 -7.64
C ALA A 207 -13.61 15.10 -8.93
N LEU A 208 -12.29 15.36 -9.00
CA LEU A 208 -11.45 14.85 -10.10
C LEU A 208 -11.36 13.32 -10.06
N MET A 209 -11.15 12.71 -8.88
CA MET A 209 -11.15 11.26 -8.74
C MET A 209 -12.46 10.64 -9.23
N GLU A 210 -13.61 11.17 -8.83
CA GLU A 210 -14.93 10.67 -9.26
C GLU A 210 -15.14 10.83 -10.76
N ARG A 211 -14.64 11.92 -11.35
CA ARG A 211 -14.72 12.15 -12.81
C ARG A 211 -13.86 11.17 -13.60
N PHE A 212 -12.63 10.93 -13.19
CA PHE A 212 -11.65 10.17 -13.96
C PHE A 212 -11.50 8.71 -13.51
N GLU A 213 -11.91 8.37 -12.29
CA GLU A 213 -11.92 7.00 -11.76
C GLU A 213 -13.10 6.81 -10.80
N PRO A 214 -14.34 6.68 -11.32
CA PRO A 214 -15.55 6.58 -10.47
C PRO A 214 -15.49 5.41 -9.48
N GLN A 215 -14.77 4.35 -9.82
CA GLN A 215 -14.62 3.15 -8.98
C GLN A 215 -13.42 3.21 -8.01
N TYR A 216 -12.77 4.36 -7.85
CA TYR A 216 -11.54 4.49 -7.04
C TYR A 216 -11.68 3.95 -5.61
N ARG A 217 -12.87 4.09 -4.99
CA ARG A 217 -13.13 3.57 -3.63
C ARG A 217 -13.08 2.05 -3.58
N GLN A 218 -13.61 1.39 -4.61
CA GLN A 218 -13.61 -0.07 -4.73
C GLN A 218 -12.18 -0.60 -4.93
N PHE A 219 -11.40 0.02 -5.82
CA PHE A 219 -10.00 -0.35 -6.05
C PHE A 219 -9.14 -0.09 -4.81
N LYS A 220 -9.35 1.02 -4.11
CA LYS A 220 -8.68 1.31 -2.85
C LYS A 220 -8.98 0.25 -1.77
N GLN A 221 -10.24 -0.16 -1.65
CA GLN A 221 -10.65 -1.23 -0.74
C GLN A 221 -10.02 -2.57 -1.16
N LYS A 222 -10.13 -2.95 -2.43
CA LYS A 222 -9.54 -4.17 -3.00
C LYS A 222 -8.04 -4.23 -2.71
N LEU A 223 -7.31 -3.16 -2.98
CA LEU A 223 -5.87 -3.06 -2.72
C LEU A 223 -5.55 -3.24 -1.23
N SER A 224 -6.34 -2.64 -0.33
CA SER A 224 -6.14 -2.77 1.12
C SER A 224 -6.42 -4.17 1.67
N VAL A 225 -7.25 -4.97 0.98
CA VAL A 225 -7.50 -6.38 1.31
C VAL A 225 -6.37 -7.26 0.79
N LEU A 226 -5.98 -7.06 -0.46
CA LEU A 226 -5.03 -7.95 -1.14
C LEU A 226 -3.60 -7.81 -0.62
N VAL A 227 -3.17 -6.61 -0.26
CA VAL A 227 -1.77 -6.34 0.11
C VAL A 227 -1.69 -5.48 1.37
N ASP A 228 -1.03 -5.99 2.42
CA ASP A 228 -0.75 -5.22 3.63
C ASP A 228 0.69 -4.66 3.61
N LEU A 229 0.83 -3.36 3.37
CA LEU A 229 2.13 -2.69 3.36
C LEU A 229 2.87 -2.76 4.71
N ARG A 230 2.17 -2.97 5.82
CA ARG A 230 2.78 -3.01 7.15
C ARG A 230 3.47 -4.35 7.40
N GLU A 231 2.88 -5.45 6.93
CA GLU A 231 3.49 -6.78 7.00
C GLU A 231 4.71 -6.89 6.07
N LEU A 232 4.68 -6.18 4.94
CA LEU A 232 5.78 -6.17 3.97
C LEU A 232 6.94 -5.23 4.36
N ALA A 233 6.76 -4.43 5.40
CA ALA A 233 7.75 -3.43 5.85
C ALA A 233 8.70 -3.95 6.93
N GLU A 234 8.49 -5.17 7.42
CA GLU A 234 9.37 -5.91 8.33
C GLU A 234 10.39 -6.72 7.52
#